data_4653cf8921510915f148ad2a90a109a7
#
_entry.id   4653cf8921510915f148ad2a90a109a7
#
_cell.length_a   1.000
_cell.length_b   1.000
_cell.length_c   1.000
_cell.angle_alpha   90.00
_cell.angle_beta   90.00
_cell.angle_gamma   90.00
#
_symmetry.space_group_name_H-M   'P 1'
#
loop_
_entity.id
_entity.type
_entity.pdbx_description
1 polymer ?
#
loop_
_entity_poly.entity_id
_entity_poly.type
_entity_poly.pdbx_seq_one_letter_code
_entity_poly.pdbx_strand_id
1 'polypeptide(L)'
;MRQKDDKPREGARKQRAKRPGPEGSAVRLLFRMLSYLKPYRALLLTTLSISFLTALFQLLPPWVIRLSVDRVILGNEGRGLVWIALALMALAVIHGAADFLRLYLTAQLGQQAVYRIRTDLFAHLSRLSFSFYDAARTGDLVTRSTADVDTLTQFFGRSAIIVLTNMLFLIGILAVLLTWDWVLAAVYLALLPLIGLGMYVYARKVRPAMGRVRRQLSELTTHLETTLSGILVVKVLGREDFEKQRFDRANAGYRNANLKTISITALWMPIADVIMGIGTALVLLGGGYGVIQGTTSLGTLIAFTLYVGMLLRPIRQTGMMLSATMQALAAAERVFEVLDTEPEIQDRPGAKDLLITEGSVEFEDVTFSYDGIRTVLDNANLRIAPGEMVALV
;
A
#
# COMPACT_ATOMS: atom_id res chain seq x y z
N MET A 1 -0.03 -44.32 -40.07
CA MET A 1 -0.86 -44.91 -39.02
C MET A 1 0.00 -45.27 -37.82
N ARG A 2 0.05 -44.42 -36.81
CA ARG A 2 0.36 -44.73 -35.41
C ARG A 2 0.32 -43.41 -34.64
N GLN A 3 -0.83 -43.18 -34.04
CA GLN A 3 -1.10 -42.18 -32.98
C GLN A 3 -0.20 -42.56 -31.79
N LYS A 4 0.57 -41.62 -31.25
CA LYS A 4 1.29 -41.81 -29.99
C LYS A 4 0.87 -40.70 -29.03
N ASP A 5 0.18 -41.15 -28.03
CA ASP A 5 -0.38 -40.50 -26.86
C ASP A 5 0.44 -39.34 -26.30
N ASP A 6 -0.20 -38.18 -26.33
CA ASP A 6 0.20 -36.99 -25.58
C ASP A 6 -0.34 -37.13 -24.15
N LYS A 7 0.43 -37.75 -23.23
CA LYS A 7 0.16 -37.69 -21.80
C LYS A 7 0.79 -36.44 -21.22
N PRO A 8 0.02 -35.53 -20.59
CA PRO A 8 0.59 -34.32 -19.99
C PRO A 8 1.46 -34.68 -18.78
N ARG A 9 2.59 -33.99 -18.71
CA ARG A 9 3.66 -34.12 -17.71
C ARG A 9 3.13 -33.97 -16.27
N GLU A 10 3.02 -35.03 -15.52
CA GLU A 10 2.63 -35.10 -14.10
C GLU A 10 3.73 -34.61 -13.11
N GLY A 11 4.96 -34.42 -13.59
CA GLY A 11 6.14 -34.06 -12.78
C GLY A 11 6.18 -32.59 -12.30
N ALA A 12 5.61 -31.64 -13.06
CA ALA A 12 5.65 -30.22 -12.74
C ALA A 12 4.58 -29.78 -11.71
N ARG A 13 3.69 -30.68 -11.32
CA ARG A 13 2.54 -30.39 -10.42
C ARG A 13 2.84 -30.64 -8.93
N LYS A 14 3.96 -31.26 -8.58
CA LYS A 14 4.25 -31.69 -7.19
C LYS A 14 5.00 -30.68 -6.31
N GLN A 15 5.48 -29.54 -6.84
CA GLN A 15 6.14 -28.51 -6.02
C GLN A 15 5.27 -27.27 -5.72
N ARG A 16 3.95 -27.34 -5.92
CA ARG A 16 3.07 -26.39 -5.23
C ARG A 16 3.00 -26.77 -3.75
N ALA A 17 4.00 -26.29 -2.99
CA ALA A 17 3.93 -26.26 -1.53
C ALA A 17 2.53 -25.76 -1.13
N LYS A 18 1.85 -26.47 -0.21
CA LYS A 18 0.54 -26.11 0.35
C LYS A 18 0.50 -24.60 0.62
N ARG A 19 -0.16 -23.83 -0.26
CA ARG A 19 -0.41 -22.43 0.02
C ARG A 19 -1.26 -22.38 1.29
N PRO A 20 -0.79 -21.74 2.38
CA PRO A 20 -1.61 -21.52 3.57
C PRO A 20 -2.83 -20.71 3.14
N GLY A 21 -3.99 -20.95 3.78
CA GLY A 21 -5.22 -20.26 3.46
C GLY A 21 -5.05 -18.74 3.47
N PRO A 22 -5.87 -17.97 2.73
CA PRO A 22 -5.61 -16.56 2.37
C PRO A 22 -5.43 -15.64 3.58
N GLU A 23 -6.00 -15.93 4.74
CA GLU A 23 -5.87 -15.09 5.94
C GLU A 23 -4.56 -15.30 6.71
N GLY A 24 -4.08 -16.54 6.81
CA GLY A 24 -2.81 -16.82 7.48
C GLY A 24 -1.57 -16.38 6.69
N SER A 25 -1.70 -16.22 5.37
CA SER A 25 -0.63 -15.73 4.51
C SER A 25 -0.44 -14.21 4.63
N ALA A 26 -1.52 -13.43 4.68
CA ALA A 26 -1.45 -11.96 4.75
C ALA A 26 -0.80 -11.47 6.05
N VAL A 27 -1.16 -12.07 7.20
CA VAL A 27 -0.58 -11.73 8.50
C VAL A 27 0.91 -12.07 8.53
N ARG A 28 1.30 -13.24 8.02
CA ARG A 28 2.71 -13.65 7.93
C ARG A 28 3.52 -12.73 7.03
N LEU A 29 2.96 -12.35 5.85
CA LEU A 29 3.59 -11.39 4.94
C LEU A 29 3.78 -10.02 5.61
N LEU A 30 2.76 -9.53 6.33
CA LEU A 30 2.87 -8.29 7.08
C LEU A 30 3.99 -8.33 8.13
N PHE A 31 4.08 -9.40 8.91
CA PHE A 31 5.16 -9.58 9.88
C PHE A 31 6.53 -9.66 9.21
N ARG A 32 6.63 -10.34 8.06
CA ARG A 32 7.87 -10.40 7.29
C ARG A 32 8.26 -9.03 6.74
N MET A 33 7.31 -8.28 6.19
CA MET A 33 7.54 -6.89 5.79
C MET A 33 8.06 -6.06 6.97
N LEU A 34 7.37 -6.12 8.11
CA LEU A 34 7.78 -5.38 9.31
C LEU A 34 9.15 -5.81 9.85
N SER A 35 9.60 -7.02 9.56
CA SER A 35 10.94 -7.48 9.97
C SER A 35 12.08 -6.68 9.32
N TYR A 36 11.86 -6.10 8.14
CA TYR A 36 12.82 -5.21 7.48
C TYR A 36 13.03 -3.88 8.21
N LEU A 37 12.13 -3.52 9.14
CA LEU A 37 12.28 -2.36 10.02
C LEU A 37 13.13 -2.65 11.25
N LYS A 38 13.37 -3.93 11.61
CA LYS A 38 14.13 -4.31 12.80
C LYS A 38 15.51 -3.67 12.92
N PRO A 39 16.31 -3.54 11.84
CA PRO A 39 17.63 -2.88 11.94
C PRO A 39 17.52 -1.39 12.27
N TYR A 40 16.40 -0.75 11.97
CA TYR A 40 16.15 0.68 12.14
C TYR A 40 15.30 0.99 13.38
N ARG A 41 15.48 0.23 14.48
CA ARG A 41 14.66 0.32 15.70
C ARG A 41 14.62 1.73 16.29
N ALA A 42 15.76 2.42 16.32
CA ALA A 42 15.83 3.78 16.83
C ALA A 42 14.96 4.73 15.98
N LEU A 43 15.11 4.69 14.65
CA LEU A 43 14.31 5.48 13.72
C LEU A 43 12.82 5.12 13.81
N LEU A 44 12.48 3.83 13.95
CA LEU A 44 11.10 3.37 14.14
C LEU A 44 10.51 3.92 15.45
N LEU A 45 11.22 3.80 16.57
CA LEU A 45 10.76 4.29 17.86
C LEU A 45 10.60 5.81 17.87
N THR A 46 11.55 6.56 17.31
CA THR A 46 11.41 8.03 17.16
C THR A 46 10.23 8.40 16.30
N THR A 47 10.01 7.72 15.17
CA THR A 47 8.84 7.94 14.29
C THR A 47 7.53 7.66 15.01
N LEU A 48 7.45 6.57 15.79
CA LEU A 48 6.27 6.22 16.59
C LEU A 48 6.03 7.24 17.71
N SER A 49 7.09 7.67 18.41
CA SER A 49 6.99 8.69 19.47
C SER A 49 6.50 10.04 18.93
N ILE A 50 7.06 10.49 17.80
CA ILE A 50 6.59 11.73 17.15
C ILE A 50 5.17 11.57 16.62
N SER A 51 4.80 10.41 16.09
CA SER A 51 3.42 10.13 15.63
C SER A 51 2.43 10.18 16.80
N PHE A 52 2.78 9.63 17.94
CA PHE A 52 1.98 9.73 19.16
C PHE A 52 1.86 11.17 19.63
N LEU A 53 2.97 11.92 19.68
CA LEU A 53 2.99 13.32 20.08
C LEU A 53 2.17 14.19 19.12
N THR A 54 2.26 13.94 17.81
CA THR A 54 1.44 14.65 16.80
C THR A 54 -0.07 14.38 17.03
N ALA A 55 -0.45 13.12 17.29
CA ALA A 55 -1.83 12.77 17.61
C ALA A 55 -2.31 13.47 18.89
N LEU A 56 -1.46 13.57 19.91
CA LEU A 56 -1.78 14.28 21.16
C LEU A 56 -1.95 15.78 20.93
N PHE A 57 -1.03 16.43 20.21
CA PHE A 57 -1.14 17.85 19.88
C PHE A 57 -2.39 18.17 19.08
N GLN A 58 -2.84 17.26 18.24
CA GLN A 58 -4.08 17.42 17.46
C GLN A 58 -5.33 17.42 18.35
N LEU A 59 -5.27 16.82 19.56
CA LEU A 59 -6.37 16.81 20.52
C LEU A 59 -6.47 18.13 21.34
N LEU A 60 -5.39 18.90 21.43
CA LEU A 60 -5.34 20.06 22.32
C LEU A 60 -6.20 21.27 21.89
N PRO A 61 -6.34 21.63 20.59
CA PRO A 61 -7.08 22.83 20.21
C PRO A 61 -8.52 22.90 20.74
N PRO A 62 -9.38 21.86 20.60
CA PRO A 62 -10.72 21.90 21.16
C PRO A 62 -10.72 21.98 22.70
N TRP A 63 -9.74 21.38 23.37
CA TRP A 63 -9.58 21.45 24.81
C TRP A 63 -9.24 22.87 25.28
N VAL A 64 -8.32 23.56 24.58
CA VAL A 64 -7.97 24.97 24.85
C VAL A 64 -9.18 25.88 24.59
N ILE A 65 -9.95 25.63 23.52
CA ILE A 65 -11.16 26.39 23.20
C ILE A 65 -12.20 26.21 24.31
N ARG A 66 -12.40 24.98 24.81
CA ARG A 66 -13.26 24.74 25.97
C ARG A 66 -12.86 25.65 27.16
N LEU A 67 -11.57 25.60 27.51
CA LEU A 67 -11.04 26.38 28.63
C LEU A 67 -11.22 27.88 28.41
N SER A 68 -11.06 28.36 27.18
CA SER A 68 -11.28 29.75 26.77
C SER A 68 -12.71 30.19 27.01
N VAL A 69 -13.67 29.38 26.56
CA VAL A 69 -15.09 29.74 26.69
C VAL A 69 -15.50 29.75 28.17
N ASP A 70 -15.16 28.68 28.90
CA ASP A 70 -15.65 28.51 30.28
C ASP A 70 -15.00 29.46 31.29
N ARG A 71 -13.71 29.82 31.14
CA ARG A 71 -12.99 30.61 32.12
C ARG A 71 -12.81 32.08 31.73
N VAL A 72 -12.54 32.33 30.43
CA VAL A 72 -12.15 33.67 29.98
C VAL A 72 -13.33 34.44 29.41
N ILE A 73 -14.14 33.85 28.54
CA ILE A 73 -15.26 34.53 27.90
C ILE A 73 -16.39 34.73 28.93
N LEU A 74 -16.79 33.65 29.62
CA LEU A 74 -17.84 33.72 30.65
C LEU A 74 -17.36 34.40 31.94
N GLY A 75 -16.04 34.38 32.22
CA GLY A 75 -15.42 35.12 33.35
C GLY A 75 -15.16 36.61 33.08
N ASN A 76 -15.44 37.11 31.87
CA ASN A 76 -15.24 38.51 31.45
C ASN A 76 -13.78 39.02 31.57
N GLU A 77 -12.79 38.10 31.43
CA GLU A 77 -11.36 38.39 31.53
C GLU A 77 -10.74 38.70 30.16
N GLY A 78 -10.94 39.89 29.59
CA GLY A 78 -10.47 40.26 28.26
C GLY A 78 -8.96 40.06 28.00
N ARG A 79 -8.12 40.24 29.05
CA ARG A 79 -6.67 39.99 28.96
C ARG A 79 -6.33 38.50 28.72
N GLY A 80 -7.15 37.56 29.18
CA GLY A 80 -6.99 36.12 28.99
C GLY A 80 -7.11 35.72 27.53
N LEU A 81 -7.90 36.43 26.72
CA LEU A 81 -8.07 36.11 25.28
C LEU A 81 -6.77 36.20 24.49
N VAL A 82 -5.92 37.22 24.80
CA VAL A 82 -4.61 37.36 24.13
C VAL A 82 -3.71 36.15 24.42
N TRP A 83 -3.66 35.70 25.66
CA TRP A 83 -2.85 34.55 26.05
C TRP A 83 -3.34 33.25 25.41
N ILE A 84 -4.64 33.09 25.26
CA ILE A 84 -5.22 31.92 24.58
C ILE A 84 -4.93 31.97 23.09
N ALA A 85 -5.06 33.13 22.45
CA ALA A 85 -4.69 33.26 21.03
C ALA A 85 -3.21 32.92 20.80
N LEU A 86 -2.31 33.44 21.66
CA LEU A 86 -0.89 33.08 21.60
C LEU A 86 -0.65 31.58 21.85
N ALA A 87 -1.36 30.98 22.80
CA ALA A 87 -1.25 29.54 23.07
C ALA A 87 -1.72 28.70 21.87
N LEU A 88 -2.82 29.07 21.20
CA LEU A 88 -3.29 28.40 19.99
C LEU A 88 -2.31 28.57 18.81
N MET A 89 -1.73 29.77 18.65
CA MET A 89 -0.69 30.02 17.66
C MET A 89 0.55 29.16 17.92
N ALA A 90 1.04 29.16 19.17
CA ALA A 90 2.18 28.32 19.56
C ALA A 90 1.89 26.85 19.34
N LEU A 91 0.71 26.37 19.72
CA LEU A 91 0.27 25.01 19.50
C LEU A 91 0.21 24.64 17.98
N ALA A 92 -0.28 25.56 17.14
CA ALA A 92 -0.31 25.35 15.69
C ALA A 92 1.10 25.22 15.10
N VAL A 93 2.05 26.07 15.55
CA VAL A 93 3.45 26.01 15.12
C VAL A 93 4.11 24.71 15.59
N ILE A 94 3.92 24.34 16.87
CA ILE A 94 4.47 23.09 17.45
C ILE A 94 3.89 21.87 16.73
N HIS A 95 2.56 21.85 16.51
CA HIS A 95 1.91 20.77 15.78
C HIS A 95 2.41 20.68 14.34
N GLY A 96 2.58 21.81 13.64
CA GLY A 96 3.12 21.86 12.29
C GLY A 96 4.56 21.34 12.21
N ALA A 97 5.41 21.73 13.17
CA ALA A 97 6.77 21.22 13.26
C ALA A 97 6.82 19.70 13.57
N ALA A 98 5.96 19.24 14.49
CA ALA A 98 5.85 17.81 14.81
C ALA A 98 5.34 17.00 13.61
N ASP A 99 4.36 17.52 12.87
CA ASP A 99 3.82 16.87 11.67
C ASP A 99 4.85 16.80 10.54
N PHE A 100 5.62 17.87 10.32
CA PHE A 100 6.75 17.88 9.41
C PHE A 100 7.77 16.80 9.78
N LEU A 101 8.19 16.76 11.06
CA LEU A 101 9.16 15.78 11.53
C LEU A 101 8.63 14.36 11.39
N ARG A 102 7.35 14.13 11.71
CA ARG A 102 6.67 12.85 11.53
C ARG A 102 6.70 12.40 10.06
N LEU A 103 6.33 13.29 9.13
CA LEU A 103 6.34 12.99 7.69
C LEU A 103 7.75 12.65 7.19
N TYR A 104 8.73 13.45 7.59
CA TYR A 104 10.13 13.25 7.21
C TYR A 104 10.68 11.91 7.73
N LEU A 105 10.53 11.64 9.03
CA LEU A 105 11.01 10.39 9.62
C LEU A 105 10.29 9.17 9.06
N THR A 106 8.98 9.29 8.80
CA THR A 106 8.21 8.21 8.16
C THR A 106 8.72 7.92 6.74
N ALA A 107 8.96 8.96 5.95
CA ALA A 107 9.51 8.81 4.61
C ALA A 107 10.92 8.19 4.63
N GLN A 108 11.78 8.67 5.54
CA GLN A 108 13.12 8.14 5.76
C GLN A 108 13.08 6.65 6.14
N LEU A 109 12.22 6.27 7.09
CA LEU A 109 12.03 4.88 7.51
C LEU A 109 11.61 3.99 6.33
N GLY A 110 10.66 4.47 5.51
CA GLY A 110 10.21 3.79 4.31
C GLY A 110 11.33 3.58 3.30
N GLN A 111 12.12 4.62 3.03
CA GLN A 111 13.25 4.54 2.09
C GLN A 111 14.34 3.57 2.57
N GLN A 112 14.64 3.55 3.87
CA GLN A 112 15.61 2.61 4.44
C GLN A 112 15.16 1.15 4.33
N ALA A 113 13.89 0.88 4.63
CA ALA A 113 13.33 -0.47 4.49
C ALA A 113 13.39 -0.95 3.04
N VAL A 114 13.02 -0.09 2.11
CA VAL A 114 12.97 -0.41 0.68
C VAL A 114 14.37 -0.52 0.08
N TYR A 115 15.29 0.34 0.46
CA TYR A 115 16.69 0.21 0.06
C TYR A 115 17.22 -1.20 0.38
N ARG A 116 16.94 -1.69 1.60
CA ARG A 116 17.35 -3.03 2.00
C ARG A 116 16.65 -4.12 1.17
N ILE A 117 15.33 -4.04 1.00
CA ILE A 117 14.58 -5.01 0.19
C ILE A 117 15.14 -5.06 -1.24
N ARG A 118 15.43 -3.89 -1.84
CA ARG A 118 15.97 -3.80 -3.20
C ARG A 118 17.37 -4.38 -3.29
N THR A 119 18.22 -4.13 -2.30
CA THR A 119 19.57 -4.69 -2.23
C THR A 119 19.53 -6.22 -2.07
N ASP A 120 18.70 -6.72 -1.15
CA ASP A 120 18.54 -8.16 -0.92
C ASP A 120 17.99 -8.85 -2.17
N LEU A 121 16.98 -8.25 -2.83
CA LEU A 121 16.39 -8.76 -4.06
C LEU A 121 17.41 -8.82 -5.20
N PHE A 122 18.19 -7.76 -5.40
CA PHE A 122 19.21 -7.73 -6.44
C PHE A 122 20.33 -8.75 -6.17
N ALA A 123 20.82 -8.81 -4.94
CA ALA A 123 21.84 -9.79 -4.54
C ALA A 123 21.34 -11.22 -4.70
N HIS A 124 20.06 -11.47 -4.41
CA HIS A 124 19.46 -12.77 -4.57
C HIS A 124 19.28 -13.14 -6.07
N LEU A 125 18.73 -12.23 -6.87
CA LEU A 125 18.61 -12.41 -8.31
C LEU A 125 19.97 -12.76 -8.94
N SER A 126 21.04 -12.05 -8.55
CA SER A 126 22.40 -12.31 -9.10
C SER A 126 22.96 -13.70 -8.77
N ARG A 127 22.35 -14.44 -7.83
CA ARG A 127 22.74 -15.80 -7.43
C ARG A 127 21.87 -16.90 -8.04
N LEU A 128 20.74 -16.54 -8.66
CA LEU A 128 19.84 -17.52 -9.28
C LEU A 128 20.47 -18.13 -10.53
N SER A 129 20.13 -19.39 -10.79
CA SER A 129 20.63 -20.16 -11.92
C SER A 129 20.06 -19.70 -13.26
N PHE A 130 20.72 -20.03 -14.37
CA PHE A 130 20.24 -19.73 -15.73
C PHE A 130 18.86 -20.32 -16.01
N SER A 131 18.56 -21.52 -15.48
CA SER A 131 17.25 -22.18 -15.61
C SER A 131 16.08 -21.30 -15.10
N PHE A 132 16.30 -20.51 -14.04
CA PHE A 132 15.33 -19.54 -13.57
C PHE A 132 15.07 -18.42 -14.59
N TYR A 133 16.13 -17.90 -15.22
CA TYR A 133 16.03 -16.82 -16.20
C TYR A 133 15.41 -17.27 -17.52
N ASP A 134 15.65 -18.52 -17.92
CA ASP A 134 15.03 -19.13 -19.11
C ASP A 134 13.52 -19.33 -18.93
N ALA A 135 13.08 -19.63 -17.70
CA ALA A 135 11.68 -19.81 -17.36
C ALA A 135 10.96 -18.47 -17.04
N ALA A 136 11.68 -17.47 -16.57
CA ALA A 136 11.15 -16.20 -16.15
C ALA A 136 11.10 -15.19 -17.31
N ARG A 137 10.02 -14.39 -17.37
CA ARG A 137 9.99 -13.24 -18.29
C ARG A 137 10.77 -12.09 -17.69
N THR A 138 11.80 -11.59 -18.39
CA THR A 138 12.63 -10.47 -17.95
C THR A 138 11.80 -9.23 -17.52
N GLY A 139 10.72 -8.94 -18.27
CA GLY A 139 9.80 -7.83 -17.93
C GLY A 139 9.12 -7.99 -16.58
N ASP A 140 8.78 -9.22 -16.16
CA ASP A 140 8.18 -9.49 -14.85
C ASP A 140 9.20 -9.25 -13.72
N LEU A 141 10.46 -9.64 -13.92
CA LEU A 141 11.54 -9.42 -12.95
C LEU A 141 11.85 -7.92 -12.78
N VAL A 142 11.88 -7.18 -13.89
CA VAL A 142 12.00 -5.71 -13.84
C VAL A 142 10.84 -5.08 -13.08
N THR A 143 9.60 -5.50 -13.35
CA THR A 143 8.41 -5.01 -12.65
C THR A 143 8.46 -5.30 -11.14
N ARG A 144 8.89 -6.51 -10.74
CA ARG A 144 9.04 -6.90 -9.33
C ARG A 144 10.12 -6.07 -8.62
N SER A 145 11.22 -5.75 -9.34
CA SER A 145 12.34 -4.96 -8.79
C SER A 145 12.07 -3.44 -8.75
N THR A 146 11.10 -2.96 -9.51
CA THR A 146 10.75 -1.53 -9.61
C THR A 146 9.37 -1.25 -9.03
N ALA A 147 8.30 -1.49 -9.78
CA ALA A 147 6.94 -1.09 -9.42
C ALA A 147 6.42 -1.77 -8.14
N ASP A 148 6.72 -3.07 -7.93
CA ASP A 148 6.31 -3.77 -6.71
C ASP A 148 7.07 -3.23 -5.49
N VAL A 149 8.38 -3.00 -5.62
CA VAL A 149 9.20 -2.41 -4.56
C VAL A 149 8.78 -0.97 -4.26
N ASP A 150 8.40 -0.17 -5.27
CA ASP A 150 7.85 1.17 -5.07
C ASP A 150 6.50 1.16 -4.35
N THR A 151 5.67 0.14 -4.58
CA THR A 151 4.43 -0.07 -3.83
C THR A 151 4.71 -0.34 -2.35
N LEU A 152 5.79 -1.08 -2.03
CA LEU A 152 6.25 -1.27 -0.65
C LEU A 152 6.77 0.03 -0.03
N THR A 153 7.42 0.90 -0.84
CA THR A 153 7.85 2.23 -0.37
C THR A 153 6.67 3.06 0.12
N GLN A 154 5.58 3.08 -0.63
CA GLN A 154 4.36 3.81 -0.24
C GLN A 154 3.73 3.25 1.04
N PHE A 155 3.79 1.94 1.23
CA PHE A 155 3.29 1.31 2.45
C PHE A 155 4.11 1.70 3.68
N PHE A 156 5.43 1.49 3.66
CA PHE A 156 6.31 1.80 4.79
C PHE A 156 6.44 3.30 5.04
N GLY A 157 6.61 4.09 3.97
CA GLY A 157 6.83 5.52 4.04
C GLY A 157 5.58 6.35 4.28
N ARG A 158 4.37 5.75 4.28
CA ARG A 158 3.14 6.52 4.45
C ARG A 158 1.99 5.74 5.09
N SER A 159 1.56 4.62 4.47
CA SER A 159 0.28 4.01 4.80
C SER A 159 0.22 3.44 6.21
N ALA A 160 1.25 2.71 6.64
CA ALA A 160 1.29 2.06 7.95
C ALA A 160 1.25 3.07 9.10
N ILE A 161 2.05 4.14 9.00
CA ILE A 161 2.13 5.18 10.06
C ILE A 161 0.88 6.04 10.09
N ILE A 162 0.28 6.37 8.94
CA ILE A 162 -0.99 7.11 8.89
C ILE A 162 -2.11 6.32 9.57
N VAL A 163 -2.23 5.02 9.30
CA VAL A 163 -3.24 4.17 9.95
C VAL A 163 -3.04 4.17 11.45
N LEU A 164 -1.81 3.97 11.91
CA LEU A 164 -1.49 3.99 13.34
C LEU A 164 -1.82 5.34 13.99
N THR A 165 -1.36 6.45 13.39
CA THR A 165 -1.61 7.81 13.91
C THR A 165 -3.10 8.11 13.96
N ASN A 166 -3.87 7.74 12.91
CA ASN A 166 -5.31 7.92 12.89
C ASN A 166 -6.02 7.08 13.96
N MET A 167 -5.57 5.84 14.23
CA MET A 167 -6.11 5.01 15.30
C MET A 167 -5.85 5.62 16.67
N LEU A 168 -4.60 6.07 16.93
CA LEU A 168 -4.26 6.75 18.17
C LEU A 168 -5.10 8.03 18.37
N PHE A 169 -5.30 8.80 17.31
CA PHE A 169 -6.12 10.00 17.35
C PHE A 169 -7.59 9.69 17.61
N LEU A 170 -8.18 8.69 16.95
CA LEU A 170 -9.57 8.28 17.20
C LEU A 170 -9.78 7.77 18.62
N ILE A 171 -8.84 6.96 19.13
CA ILE A 171 -8.87 6.50 20.53
C ILE A 171 -8.75 7.67 21.48
N GLY A 172 -7.85 8.63 21.18
CA GLY A 172 -7.68 9.85 21.98
C GLY A 172 -8.93 10.71 22.04
N ILE A 173 -9.58 10.97 20.88
CA ILE A 173 -10.86 11.69 20.85
C ILE A 173 -11.90 10.95 21.69
N LEU A 174 -12.07 9.66 21.50
CA LEU A 174 -13.05 8.86 22.21
C LEU A 174 -12.80 8.90 23.73
N ALA A 175 -11.55 8.76 24.16
CA ALA A 175 -11.18 8.86 25.55
C ALA A 175 -11.55 10.23 26.14
N VAL A 176 -11.24 11.33 25.44
CA VAL A 176 -11.60 12.68 25.89
C VAL A 176 -13.11 12.86 25.99
N LEU A 177 -13.86 12.44 24.97
CA LEU A 177 -15.32 12.57 24.95
C LEU A 177 -15.99 11.80 26.10
N LEU A 178 -15.53 10.56 26.34
CA LEU A 178 -16.05 9.70 27.42
C LEU A 178 -15.78 10.29 28.83
N THR A 179 -14.63 10.96 29.02
CA THR A 179 -14.30 11.57 30.31
C THR A 179 -15.07 12.86 30.59
N TRP A 180 -15.57 13.54 29.57
CA TRP A 180 -16.27 14.81 29.73
C TRP A 180 -17.79 14.64 29.91
N ASP A 181 -18.40 13.88 29.03
CA ASP A 181 -19.82 13.56 29.08
C ASP A 181 -20.08 12.24 28.36
N TRP A 182 -20.32 11.18 29.13
CA TRP A 182 -20.53 9.85 28.59
C TRP A 182 -21.83 9.71 27.78
N VAL A 183 -22.86 10.54 28.10
CA VAL A 183 -24.16 10.52 27.39
C VAL A 183 -23.98 11.10 25.98
N LEU A 184 -23.32 12.25 25.88
CA LEU A 184 -23.01 12.85 24.58
C LEU A 184 -22.02 11.98 23.78
N ALA A 185 -21.05 11.36 24.43
CA ALA A 185 -20.12 10.41 23.80
C ALA A 185 -20.84 9.18 23.24
N ALA A 186 -21.89 8.68 23.93
CA ALA A 186 -22.68 7.53 23.46
C ALA A 186 -23.40 7.83 22.13
N VAL A 187 -23.84 9.06 21.90
CA VAL A 187 -24.43 9.49 20.61
C VAL A 187 -23.42 9.25 19.48
N TYR A 188 -22.16 9.62 19.68
CA TYR A 188 -21.12 9.39 18.66
C TYR A 188 -20.71 7.95 18.50
N LEU A 189 -20.60 7.23 19.62
CA LEU A 189 -20.38 5.77 19.57
C LEU A 189 -21.46 5.07 18.75
N ALA A 190 -22.71 5.52 18.82
CA ALA A 190 -23.80 5.00 18.01
C ALA A 190 -23.68 5.36 16.52
N LEU A 191 -23.06 6.49 16.18
CA LEU A 191 -22.87 6.93 14.79
C LEU A 191 -21.68 6.21 14.11
N LEU A 192 -20.65 5.83 14.85
CA LEU A 192 -19.48 5.15 14.28
C LEU A 192 -19.83 3.84 13.53
N PRO A 193 -20.66 2.93 14.08
CA PRO A 193 -21.13 1.76 13.34
C PRO A 193 -21.92 2.13 12.07
N LEU A 194 -22.73 3.18 12.11
CA LEU A 194 -23.51 3.64 10.97
C LEU A 194 -22.61 4.14 9.84
N ILE A 195 -21.58 4.91 10.17
CA ILE A 195 -20.55 5.35 9.22
C ILE A 195 -19.77 4.12 8.69
N GLY A 196 -19.40 3.19 9.56
CA GLY A 196 -18.72 1.94 9.19
C GLY A 196 -19.53 1.09 8.23
N LEU A 197 -20.84 0.92 8.50
CA LEU A 197 -21.76 0.19 7.63
C LEU A 197 -21.87 0.87 6.26
N GLY A 198 -22.02 2.18 6.26
CA GLY A 198 -22.05 2.94 5.03
C GLY A 198 -20.76 2.81 4.22
N MET A 199 -19.60 2.89 4.87
CA MET A 199 -18.29 2.68 4.24
C MET A 199 -18.17 1.27 3.64
N TYR A 200 -18.71 0.26 4.32
CA TYR A 200 -18.77 -1.10 3.80
C TYR A 200 -19.64 -1.20 2.56
N VAL A 201 -20.84 -0.60 2.58
CA VAL A 201 -21.76 -0.56 1.42
C VAL A 201 -21.12 0.18 0.26
N TYR A 202 -20.48 1.32 0.51
CA TYR A 202 -19.72 2.06 -0.48
C TYR A 202 -18.62 1.19 -1.12
N ALA A 203 -17.81 0.54 -0.30
CA ALA A 203 -16.71 -0.31 -0.78
C ALA A 203 -17.23 -1.47 -1.66
N ARG A 204 -18.36 -2.09 -1.28
CA ARG A 204 -19.00 -3.13 -2.09
C ARG A 204 -19.48 -2.64 -3.46
N LYS A 205 -19.92 -1.39 -3.56
CA LYS A 205 -20.40 -0.79 -4.83
C LYS A 205 -19.26 -0.24 -5.68
N VAL A 206 -18.27 0.42 -5.06
CA VAL A 206 -17.19 1.09 -5.81
C VAL A 206 -16.16 0.12 -6.36
N ARG A 207 -15.82 -0.97 -5.63
CA ARG A 207 -14.83 -1.95 -6.08
C ARG A 207 -15.16 -2.57 -7.45
N PRO A 208 -16.37 -3.13 -7.71
CA PRO A 208 -16.69 -3.67 -9.02
C PRO A 208 -16.81 -2.58 -10.09
N ALA A 209 -17.20 -1.35 -9.73
CA ALA A 209 -17.21 -0.22 -10.65
C ALA A 209 -15.80 0.15 -11.11
N MET A 210 -14.85 0.25 -10.20
CA MET A 210 -13.44 0.47 -10.53
C MET A 210 -12.85 -0.69 -11.36
N GLY A 211 -13.25 -1.93 -11.11
CA GLY A 211 -12.88 -3.08 -11.93
C GLY A 211 -13.37 -2.94 -13.39
N ARG A 212 -14.57 -2.39 -13.61
CA ARG A 212 -15.07 -2.07 -14.96
C ARG A 212 -14.27 -0.95 -15.62
N VAL A 213 -13.95 0.12 -14.89
CA VAL A 213 -13.11 1.20 -15.40
C VAL A 213 -11.76 0.65 -15.90
N ARG A 214 -11.09 -0.21 -15.10
CA ARG A 214 -9.81 -0.81 -15.50
C ARG A 214 -9.92 -1.67 -16.75
N ARG A 215 -11.00 -2.48 -16.88
CA ARG A 215 -11.23 -3.28 -18.10
C ARG A 215 -11.43 -2.41 -19.32
N GLN A 216 -12.28 -1.37 -19.21
CA GLN A 216 -12.51 -0.45 -20.32
C GLN A 216 -11.25 0.36 -20.70
N LEU A 217 -10.42 0.72 -19.73
CA LEU A 217 -9.14 1.32 -20.02
C LEU A 217 -8.19 0.35 -20.74
N SER A 218 -8.12 -0.90 -20.30
CA SER A 218 -7.33 -1.94 -20.97
C SER A 218 -7.77 -2.17 -22.40
N GLU A 219 -9.08 -2.25 -22.66
CA GLU A 219 -9.64 -2.37 -24.01
C GLU A 219 -9.27 -1.16 -24.89
N LEU A 220 -9.37 0.05 -24.35
CA LEU A 220 -8.98 1.28 -25.03
C LEU A 220 -7.47 1.30 -25.35
N THR A 221 -6.62 0.93 -24.39
CA THR A 221 -5.18 0.88 -24.59
C THR A 221 -4.77 -0.16 -25.61
N THR A 222 -5.32 -1.37 -25.54
CA THR A 222 -5.07 -2.43 -26.54
C THR A 222 -5.49 -1.98 -27.94
N HIS A 223 -6.60 -1.28 -28.05
CA HIS A 223 -7.05 -0.68 -29.31
C HIS A 223 -6.02 0.31 -29.85
N LEU A 224 -5.55 1.22 -29.00
CA LEU A 224 -4.54 2.22 -29.34
C LEU A 224 -3.24 1.56 -29.81
N GLU A 225 -2.73 0.59 -29.05
CA GLU A 225 -1.52 -0.18 -29.39
C GLU A 225 -1.67 -0.89 -30.74
N THR A 226 -2.79 -1.57 -30.96
CA THR A 226 -3.04 -2.30 -32.22
C THR A 226 -3.10 -1.34 -33.41
N THR A 227 -3.83 -0.21 -33.28
CA THR A 227 -3.96 0.77 -34.36
C THR A 227 -2.64 1.46 -34.67
N LEU A 228 -1.86 1.85 -33.63
CA LEU A 228 -0.56 2.47 -33.83
C LEU A 228 0.49 1.50 -34.42
N SER A 229 0.50 0.24 -33.96
CA SER A 229 1.38 -0.79 -34.53
C SER A 229 1.04 -1.11 -35.98
N GLY A 230 -0.26 -1.04 -36.34
CA GLY A 230 -0.77 -1.27 -37.69
C GLY A 230 -1.00 0.00 -38.50
N ILE A 231 -0.45 1.17 -38.10
CA ILE A 231 -0.81 2.48 -38.68
C ILE A 231 -0.55 2.56 -40.19
N LEU A 232 0.49 1.89 -40.67
CA LEU A 232 0.81 1.82 -42.08
C LEU A 232 -0.34 1.17 -42.88
N VAL A 233 -0.91 0.08 -42.36
CA VAL A 233 -2.03 -0.63 -42.99
C VAL A 233 -3.28 0.26 -43.00
N VAL A 234 -3.57 0.95 -41.89
CA VAL A 234 -4.68 1.89 -41.80
C VAL A 234 -4.56 2.99 -42.85
N LYS A 235 -3.34 3.54 -43.01
CA LYS A 235 -3.02 4.60 -43.98
C LYS A 235 -3.12 4.12 -45.42
N VAL A 236 -2.55 2.96 -45.74
CA VAL A 236 -2.58 2.40 -47.11
C VAL A 236 -4.04 2.06 -47.55
N LEU A 237 -4.87 1.59 -46.61
CA LEU A 237 -6.24 1.24 -46.88
C LEU A 237 -7.26 2.41 -46.75
N GLY A 238 -6.81 3.60 -46.33
CA GLY A 238 -7.67 4.77 -46.11
C GLY A 238 -8.77 4.52 -45.07
N ARG A 239 -8.46 3.75 -44.01
CA ARG A 239 -9.42 3.30 -42.98
C ARG A 239 -9.38 4.14 -41.70
N GLU A 240 -8.89 5.36 -41.74
CA GLU A 240 -8.77 6.25 -40.55
C GLU A 240 -10.11 6.50 -39.88
N ASP A 241 -11.19 6.74 -40.66
CA ASP A 241 -12.52 7.01 -40.10
C ASP A 241 -13.10 5.77 -39.41
N PHE A 242 -12.83 4.58 -39.90
CA PHE A 242 -13.26 3.33 -39.29
C PHE A 242 -12.56 3.14 -37.93
N GLU A 243 -11.27 3.31 -37.87
CA GLU A 243 -10.47 3.18 -36.62
C GLU A 243 -10.84 4.29 -35.62
N LYS A 244 -11.09 5.52 -36.08
CA LYS A 244 -11.59 6.62 -35.26
C LYS A 244 -12.93 6.28 -34.61
N GLN A 245 -13.90 5.78 -35.39
CA GLN A 245 -15.21 5.38 -34.84
C GLN A 245 -15.11 4.24 -33.83
N ARG A 246 -14.16 3.32 -34.04
CA ARG A 246 -13.90 2.21 -33.14
C ARG A 246 -13.26 2.70 -31.82
N PHE A 247 -12.31 3.61 -31.92
CA PHE A 247 -11.70 4.28 -30.76
C PHE A 247 -12.73 5.09 -29.98
N ASP A 248 -13.59 5.86 -30.65
CA ASP A 248 -14.64 6.68 -30.03
C ASP A 248 -15.62 5.82 -29.23
N ARG A 249 -15.99 4.62 -29.73
CA ARG A 249 -16.83 3.66 -29.00
C ARG A 249 -16.15 3.15 -27.74
N ALA A 250 -14.88 2.75 -27.83
CA ALA A 250 -14.12 2.28 -26.67
C ALA A 250 -13.93 3.40 -25.63
N ASN A 251 -13.61 4.61 -26.09
CA ASN A 251 -13.48 5.81 -25.25
C ASN A 251 -14.80 6.20 -24.56
N ALA A 252 -15.92 6.11 -25.27
CA ALA A 252 -17.25 6.30 -24.67
C ALA A 252 -17.56 5.25 -23.59
N GLY A 253 -17.18 3.99 -23.82
CA GLY A 253 -17.26 2.91 -22.82
C GLY A 253 -16.48 3.23 -21.56
N TYR A 254 -15.23 3.65 -21.71
CA TYR A 254 -14.36 4.08 -20.60
C TYR A 254 -14.94 5.29 -19.85
N ARG A 255 -15.38 6.33 -20.58
CA ARG A 255 -16.04 7.50 -19.99
C ARG A 255 -17.27 7.10 -19.17
N ASN A 256 -18.15 6.28 -19.72
CA ASN A 256 -19.39 5.87 -19.05
C ASN A 256 -19.11 5.02 -17.80
N ALA A 257 -18.08 4.16 -17.81
CA ALA A 257 -17.64 3.41 -16.64
C ALA A 257 -17.11 4.35 -15.54
N ASN A 258 -16.34 5.39 -15.91
CA ASN A 258 -15.87 6.43 -14.99
C ASN A 258 -17.03 7.22 -14.39
N LEU A 259 -17.96 7.72 -15.21
CA LEU A 259 -19.13 8.47 -14.74
C LEU A 259 -19.95 7.67 -13.74
N LYS A 260 -20.15 6.37 -13.98
CA LYS A 260 -20.82 5.47 -13.03
C LYS A 260 -20.06 5.33 -11.72
N THR A 261 -18.74 5.28 -11.76
CA THR A 261 -17.90 5.22 -10.54
C THR A 261 -17.95 6.54 -9.80
N ILE A 262 -17.85 7.67 -10.52
CA ILE A 262 -17.98 9.01 -9.95
C ILE A 262 -19.34 9.21 -9.29
N SER A 263 -20.44 8.78 -9.92
CA SER A 263 -21.78 8.91 -9.32
C SER A 263 -21.94 8.16 -8.01
N ILE A 264 -21.32 6.96 -7.88
CA ILE A 264 -21.30 6.20 -6.62
C ILE A 264 -20.53 7.00 -5.55
N THR A 265 -19.38 7.56 -5.91
CA THR A 265 -18.53 8.32 -4.97
C THR A 265 -19.18 9.65 -4.60
N ALA A 266 -19.76 10.35 -5.56
CA ALA A 266 -20.44 11.63 -5.36
C ALA A 266 -21.68 11.52 -4.47
N LEU A 267 -22.36 10.39 -4.51
CA LEU A 267 -23.49 10.13 -3.60
C LEU A 267 -23.03 9.81 -2.18
N TRP A 268 -21.94 9.04 -2.06
CA TRP A 268 -21.47 8.56 -0.76
C TRP A 268 -20.87 9.67 0.11
N MET A 269 -20.10 10.59 -0.46
CA MET A 269 -19.44 11.65 0.30
C MET A 269 -20.46 12.53 1.08
N PRO A 270 -21.53 13.07 0.44
CA PRO A 270 -22.54 13.83 1.15
C PRO A 270 -23.32 13.00 2.20
N ILE A 271 -23.54 11.71 1.98
CA ILE A 271 -24.20 10.84 2.98
C ILE A 271 -23.39 10.79 4.29
N ALA A 272 -22.09 10.64 4.19
CA ALA A 272 -21.24 10.65 5.37
C ALA A 272 -21.28 12.00 6.10
N ASP A 273 -21.30 13.11 5.36
CA ASP A 273 -21.44 14.46 5.93
C ASP A 273 -22.82 14.69 6.58
N VAL A 274 -23.89 14.17 5.98
CA VAL A 274 -25.26 14.21 6.56
C VAL A 274 -25.32 13.41 7.87
N ILE A 275 -24.74 12.19 7.92
CA ILE A 275 -24.70 11.39 9.15
C ILE A 275 -23.96 12.17 10.26
N MET A 276 -22.85 12.80 9.93
CA MET A 276 -22.10 13.63 10.88
C MET A 276 -22.87 14.88 11.28
N GLY A 277 -23.59 15.52 10.36
CA GLY A 277 -24.45 16.66 10.62
C GLY A 277 -25.59 16.32 11.57
N ILE A 278 -26.24 15.16 11.38
CA ILE A 278 -27.25 14.64 12.32
C ILE A 278 -26.63 14.44 13.70
N GLY A 279 -25.44 13.85 13.78
CA GLY A 279 -24.74 13.68 15.05
C GLY A 279 -24.44 15.02 15.75
N THR A 280 -23.98 15.99 14.98
CA THR A 280 -23.76 17.36 15.50
C THR A 280 -25.06 17.98 16.02
N ALA A 281 -26.17 17.85 15.28
CA ALA A 281 -27.46 18.34 15.70
C ALA A 281 -27.96 17.66 16.99
N LEU A 282 -27.80 16.34 17.11
CA LEU A 282 -28.18 15.62 18.33
C LEU A 282 -27.34 16.06 19.56
N VAL A 283 -26.04 16.30 19.35
CA VAL A 283 -25.17 16.79 20.42
C VAL A 283 -25.53 18.23 20.79
N LEU A 284 -25.84 19.07 19.81
CA LEU A 284 -26.31 20.42 20.09
C LEU A 284 -27.65 20.42 20.85
N LEU A 285 -28.56 19.55 20.52
CA LEU A 285 -29.83 19.40 21.23
C LEU A 285 -29.63 18.89 22.67
N GLY A 286 -28.96 17.73 22.83
CA GLY A 286 -28.74 17.10 24.12
C GLY A 286 -27.80 17.92 25.03
N GLY A 287 -26.67 18.34 24.47
CA GLY A 287 -25.68 19.16 25.20
C GLY A 287 -26.16 20.56 25.46
N GLY A 288 -26.94 21.18 24.54
CA GLY A 288 -27.57 22.46 24.75
C GLY A 288 -28.60 22.44 25.89
N TYR A 289 -29.39 21.35 25.93
CA TYR A 289 -30.31 21.13 27.08
C TYR A 289 -29.52 20.94 28.39
N GLY A 290 -28.40 20.21 28.36
CA GLY A 290 -27.49 20.08 29.50
C GLY A 290 -26.90 21.42 29.98
N VAL A 291 -26.56 22.32 29.02
CA VAL A 291 -26.07 23.67 29.35
C VAL A 291 -27.18 24.50 30.02
N ILE A 292 -28.42 24.43 29.52
CA ILE A 292 -29.56 25.14 30.12
C ILE A 292 -29.84 24.64 31.56
N GLN A 293 -29.67 23.34 31.78
CA GLN A 293 -29.84 22.74 33.13
C GLN A 293 -28.61 22.87 34.03
N GLY A 294 -27.50 23.41 33.54
CA GLY A 294 -26.25 23.56 34.30
C GLY A 294 -25.47 22.26 34.53
N THR A 295 -25.82 21.13 33.82
CA THR A 295 -25.12 19.85 33.93
C THR A 295 -23.87 19.78 33.03
N THR A 296 -23.85 20.57 31.95
CA THR A 296 -22.72 20.61 30.97
C THR A 296 -22.32 22.08 30.75
N SER A 297 -21.02 22.39 30.62
CA SER A 297 -20.58 23.76 30.32
C SER A 297 -20.70 24.09 28.84
N LEU A 298 -20.87 25.39 28.51
CA LEU A 298 -20.92 25.85 27.12
C LEU A 298 -19.62 25.53 26.37
N GLY A 299 -18.47 25.68 27.04
CA GLY A 299 -17.18 25.32 26.46
C GLY A 299 -17.06 23.84 26.15
N THR A 300 -17.64 22.98 27.00
CA THR A 300 -17.69 21.52 26.73
C THR A 300 -18.52 21.25 25.48
N LEU A 301 -19.70 21.82 25.32
CA LEU A 301 -20.56 21.65 24.16
C LEU A 301 -19.85 22.09 22.87
N ILE A 302 -19.19 23.24 22.89
CA ILE A 302 -18.42 23.72 21.73
C ILE A 302 -17.27 22.77 21.39
N ALA A 303 -16.49 22.34 22.38
CA ALA A 303 -15.37 21.42 22.15
C ALA A 303 -15.83 20.05 21.65
N PHE A 304 -16.97 19.53 22.16
CA PHE A 304 -17.59 18.32 21.60
C PHE A 304 -17.89 18.46 20.12
N THR A 305 -18.54 19.54 19.72
CA THR A 305 -18.86 19.82 18.32
C THR A 305 -17.60 19.85 17.43
N LEU A 306 -16.51 20.45 17.93
CA LEU A 306 -15.22 20.48 17.23
C LEU A 306 -14.60 19.09 17.09
N TYR A 307 -14.54 18.29 18.17
CA TYR A 307 -14.00 16.92 18.09
C TYR A 307 -14.75 16.05 17.12
N VAL A 308 -16.06 16.22 17.04
CA VAL A 308 -16.88 15.49 16.07
C VAL A 308 -16.52 15.83 14.65
N GLY A 309 -16.39 17.10 14.33
CA GLY A 309 -15.92 17.53 13.01
C GLY A 309 -14.55 16.91 12.63
N MET A 310 -13.73 16.61 13.64
CA MET A 310 -12.41 16.00 13.43
C MET A 310 -12.45 14.49 13.18
N LEU A 311 -13.54 13.78 13.49
CA LEU A 311 -13.62 12.31 13.34
C LEU A 311 -13.66 11.82 11.89
N LEU A 312 -14.26 12.57 11.00
CA LEU A 312 -14.51 12.12 9.62
C LEU A 312 -13.24 11.95 8.80
N ARG A 313 -12.25 12.84 9.00
CA ARG A 313 -10.98 12.82 8.27
C ARG A 313 -10.16 11.55 8.50
N PRO A 314 -9.87 11.11 9.75
CA PRO A 314 -9.15 9.86 10.01
C PRO A 314 -9.89 8.63 9.47
N ILE A 315 -11.21 8.59 9.57
CA ILE A 315 -12.02 7.47 9.07
C ILE A 315 -11.86 7.35 7.55
N ARG A 316 -12.00 8.45 6.81
CA ARG A 316 -11.81 8.49 5.35
C ARG A 316 -10.39 8.10 4.94
N GLN A 317 -9.37 8.62 5.62
CA GLN A 317 -7.97 8.31 5.34
C GLN A 317 -7.64 6.84 5.60
N THR A 318 -8.12 6.27 6.70
CA THR A 318 -7.89 4.86 7.03
C THR A 318 -8.50 3.94 5.97
N GLY A 319 -9.71 4.26 5.47
CA GLY A 319 -10.33 3.50 4.37
C GLY A 319 -9.50 3.50 3.08
N MET A 320 -8.90 4.63 2.71
CA MET A 320 -8.00 4.72 1.55
C MET A 320 -6.70 3.94 1.78
N MET A 321 -6.12 4.03 2.97
CA MET A 321 -4.87 3.34 3.32
C MET A 321 -5.04 1.82 3.38
N LEU A 322 -6.22 1.31 3.72
CA LEU A 322 -6.51 -0.13 3.67
C LEU A 322 -6.35 -0.69 2.25
N SER A 323 -6.80 0.04 1.24
CA SER A 323 -6.61 -0.34 -0.17
C SER A 323 -5.12 -0.36 -0.56
N ALA A 324 -4.35 0.64 -0.13
CA ALA A 324 -2.91 0.70 -0.34
C ALA A 324 -2.18 -0.46 0.37
N THR A 325 -2.63 -0.82 1.59
CA THR A 325 -2.10 -1.97 2.33
C THR A 325 -2.32 -3.29 1.58
N MET A 326 -3.51 -3.49 1.01
CA MET A 326 -3.79 -4.70 0.21
C MET A 326 -2.95 -4.77 -1.06
N GLN A 327 -2.69 -3.64 -1.72
CA GLN A 327 -1.78 -3.58 -2.87
C GLN A 327 -0.33 -3.90 -2.46
N ALA A 328 0.11 -3.37 -1.31
CA ALA A 328 1.44 -3.65 -0.78
C ALA A 328 1.62 -5.12 -0.40
N LEU A 329 0.60 -5.77 0.18
CA LEU A 329 0.64 -7.20 0.47
C LEU A 329 0.77 -8.04 -0.80
N ALA A 330 0.02 -7.71 -1.86
CA ALA A 330 0.13 -8.40 -3.14
C ALA A 330 1.51 -8.18 -3.82
N ALA A 331 2.07 -6.97 -3.72
CA ALA A 331 3.43 -6.68 -4.19
C ALA A 331 4.49 -7.43 -3.37
N ALA A 332 4.33 -7.46 -2.03
CA ALA A 332 5.21 -8.21 -1.13
C ALA A 332 5.22 -9.71 -1.45
N GLU A 333 4.05 -10.30 -1.72
CA GLU A 333 3.95 -11.72 -2.10
C GLU A 333 4.82 -12.01 -3.33
N ARG A 334 4.74 -11.19 -4.39
CA ARG A 334 5.56 -11.35 -5.61
C ARG A 334 7.05 -11.13 -5.38
N VAL A 335 7.41 -10.14 -4.56
CA VAL A 335 8.82 -9.87 -4.22
C VAL A 335 9.40 -11.00 -3.39
N PHE A 336 8.66 -11.48 -2.37
CA PHE A 336 9.13 -12.57 -1.51
C PHE A 336 9.10 -13.92 -2.22
N GLU A 337 8.23 -14.14 -3.21
CA GLU A 337 8.29 -15.33 -4.07
C GLU A 337 9.65 -15.45 -4.75
N VAL A 338 10.21 -14.34 -5.25
CA VAL A 338 11.56 -14.34 -5.81
C VAL A 338 12.61 -14.60 -4.74
N LEU A 339 12.54 -13.90 -3.60
CA LEU A 339 13.50 -14.05 -2.50
C LEU A 339 13.51 -15.44 -1.86
N ASP A 340 12.40 -16.19 -1.99
CA ASP A 340 12.26 -17.55 -1.46
C ASP A 340 12.61 -18.64 -2.50
N THR A 341 12.94 -18.26 -3.74
CA THR A 341 13.40 -19.19 -4.77
C THR A 341 14.82 -19.62 -4.43
N GLU A 342 15.03 -20.90 -4.16
CA GLU A 342 16.37 -21.41 -3.86
C GLU A 342 17.20 -21.50 -5.14
N PRO A 343 18.46 -21.02 -5.13
CA PRO A 343 19.38 -21.25 -6.23
C PRO A 343 19.63 -22.76 -6.42
N GLU A 344 19.47 -23.26 -7.63
CA GLU A 344 19.69 -24.67 -7.94
C GLU A 344 21.17 -25.07 -7.81
N ILE A 345 22.07 -24.11 -8.06
CA ILE A 345 23.51 -24.31 -7.96
C ILE A 345 23.99 -23.65 -6.67
N GLN A 346 24.48 -24.44 -5.75
CA GLN A 346 25.00 -24.01 -4.46
C GLN A 346 26.33 -24.71 -4.16
N ASP A 347 27.22 -24.04 -3.44
CA ASP A 347 28.45 -24.66 -2.98
C ASP A 347 28.14 -25.80 -2.01
N ARG A 348 28.87 -26.91 -2.17
CA ARG A 348 28.73 -28.04 -1.25
C ARG A 348 29.32 -27.67 0.11
N PRO A 349 28.76 -28.17 1.23
CA PRO A 349 29.35 -27.98 2.54
C PRO A 349 30.82 -28.41 2.54
N GLY A 350 31.71 -27.49 2.88
CA GLY A 350 33.16 -27.74 2.89
C GLY A 350 33.86 -27.58 1.53
N ALA A 351 33.20 -26.97 0.54
CA ALA A 351 33.87 -26.57 -0.69
C ALA A 351 35.05 -25.64 -0.37
N LYS A 352 36.18 -25.86 -1.01
CA LYS A 352 37.39 -25.04 -0.87
C LYS A 352 37.45 -24.05 -2.04
N ASP A 353 38.04 -22.90 -1.78
CA ASP A 353 38.32 -21.93 -2.83
C ASP A 353 39.25 -22.56 -3.88
N LEU A 354 38.86 -22.45 -5.16
CA LEU A 354 39.65 -22.92 -6.28
C LEU A 354 40.84 -21.98 -6.52
N LEU A 355 42.05 -22.49 -6.27
CA LEU A 355 43.27 -21.78 -6.63
C LEU A 355 43.64 -22.17 -8.07
N ILE A 356 43.41 -21.27 -9.00
CA ILE A 356 43.77 -21.47 -10.41
C ILE A 356 45.27 -21.18 -10.54
N THR A 357 46.08 -22.23 -10.80
CA THR A 357 47.52 -22.10 -10.99
C THR A 357 47.93 -22.00 -12.46
N GLU A 358 47.34 -22.79 -13.34
CA GLU A 358 47.72 -22.86 -14.76
C GLU A 358 46.60 -22.46 -15.73
N GLY A 359 45.33 -22.59 -15.34
CA GLY A 359 44.16 -22.16 -16.14
C GLY A 359 43.85 -23.07 -17.31
N SER A 360 44.22 -24.38 -17.25
CA SER A 360 43.76 -25.37 -18.22
C SER A 360 42.32 -25.83 -17.90
N VAL A 361 41.53 -26.11 -18.93
CA VAL A 361 40.18 -26.64 -18.80
C VAL A 361 40.05 -27.90 -19.61
N GLU A 362 39.59 -28.98 -18.97
CA GLU A 362 39.43 -30.30 -19.61
C GLU A 362 38.00 -30.83 -19.34
N PHE A 363 37.34 -31.24 -20.44
CA PHE A 363 36.07 -31.95 -20.41
C PHE A 363 36.35 -33.39 -20.76
N GLU A 364 36.03 -34.33 -19.87
CA GLU A 364 36.19 -35.75 -20.09
C GLU A 364 34.84 -36.46 -20.06
N ASP A 365 34.45 -37.06 -21.17
CA ASP A 365 33.18 -37.79 -21.34
C ASP A 365 31.94 -37.07 -20.77
N VAL A 366 31.86 -35.77 -21.01
CA VAL A 366 30.79 -34.95 -20.45
C VAL A 366 29.49 -35.16 -21.21
N THR A 367 28.50 -35.72 -20.52
CA THR A 367 27.12 -35.83 -21.02
C THR A 367 26.24 -34.84 -20.22
N PHE A 368 25.54 -33.95 -20.93
CA PHE A 368 24.72 -32.91 -20.29
C PHE A 368 23.32 -32.81 -20.92
N SER A 369 22.32 -32.57 -20.06
CA SER A 369 20.93 -32.32 -20.43
C SER A 369 20.33 -31.24 -19.55
N TYR A 370 19.58 -30.28 -20.12
CA TYR A 370 18.87 -29.23 -19.35
C TYR A 370 17.60 -29.75 -18.63
N ASP A 371 16.93 -30.74 -19.21
CA ASP A 371 15.63 -31.23 -18.72
C ASP A 371 15.68 -32.71 -18.26
N GLY A 372 16.86 -33.31 -18.26
CA GLY A 372 17.08 -34.73 -17.95
C GLY A 372 16.50 -35.71 -18.98
N ILE A 373 15.94 -35.21 -20.10
CA ILE A 373 15.28 -36.02 -21.15
C ILE A 373 16.03 -35.91 -22.48
N ARG A 374 16.44 -34.71 -22.86
CA ARG A 374 17.20 -34.47 -24.10
C ARG A 374 18.64 -34.22 -23.77
N THR A 375 19.51 -35.14 -24.22
CA THR A 375 20.95 -34.95 -24.16
C THR A 375 21.34 -33.84 -25.15
N VAL A 376 22.01 -32.80 -24.66
CA VAL A 376 22.52 -31.68 -25.45
C VAL A 376 24.02 -31.89 -25.75
N LEU A 377 24.75 -32.40 -24.78
CA LEU A 377 26.12 -32.87 -24.97
C LEU A 377 26.15 -34.37 -24.68
N ASP A 378 26.74 -35.13 -25.54
CA ASP A 378 26.89 -36.60 -25.40
C ASP A 378 28.35 -36.97 -25.58
N ASN A 379 28.98 -37.47 -24.49
CA ASN A 379 30.39 -37.86 -24.44
C ASN A 379 31.33 -36.76 -25.01
N ALA A 380 31.08 -35.50 -24.66
CA ALA A 380 31.88 -34.40 -25.15
C ALA A 380 33.25 -34.38 -24.46
N ASN A 381 34.28 -34.41 -25.28
CA ASN A 381 35.67 -34.33 -24.85
C ASN A 381 36.31 -33.08 -25.45
N LEU A 382 36.86 -32.20 -24.59
CA LEU A 382 37.49 -30.96 -25.00
C LEU A 382 38.62 -30.61 -24.02
N ARG A 383 39.79 -30.29 -24.57
CA ARG A 383 40.92 -29.82 -23.76
C ARG A 383 41.36 -28.45 -24.26
N ILE A 384 41.45 -27.51 -23.35
CA ILE A 384 41.90 -26.14 -23.59
C ILE A 384 43.17 -25.91 -22.79
N ALA A 385 44.28 -25.59 -23.46
CA ALA A 385 45.56 -25.35 -22.82
C ALA A 385 45.60 -23.92 -22.16
N PRO A 386 46.51 -23.71 -21.17
CA PRO A 386 46.68 -22.37 -20.57
C PRO A 386 46.99 -21.34 -21.62
N GLY A 387 46.23 -20.22 -21.64
CA GLY A 387 46.40 -19.12 -22.59
C GLY A 387 45.84 -19.36 -23.99
N GLU A 388 45.22 -20.50 -24.24
CA GLU A 388 44.58 -20.82 -25.52
C GLU A 388 43.21 -20.13 -25.64
N MET A 389 42.91 -19.62 -26.84
CA MET A 389 41.63 -19.01 -27.17
C MET A 389 40.82 -19.98 -28.03
N VAL A 390 39.71 -20.49 -27.51
CA VAL A 390 38.81 -21.40 -28.19
C VAL A 390 37.44 -20.76 -28.40
N ALA A 391 36.93 -20.81 -29.63
CA ALA A 391 35.57 -20.40 -29.97
C ALA A 391 34.66 -21.63 -30.12
N LEU A 392 33.53 -21.66 -29.42
CA LEU A 392 32.47 -22.61 -29.61
C LEU A 392 31.47 -22.04 -30.62
N VAL A 393 31.20 -22.74 -31.72
CA VAL A 393 30.33 -22.32 -32.82
C VAL A 393 29.11 -23.21 -32.92
#